data_bf4a585087852d9439ccdb22e41c9469
#
_entry.id   bf4a585087852d9439ccdb22e41c9469
#
_cell.length_a   1.000
_cell.length_b   1.000
_cell.length_c   1.000
_cell.angle_alpha   90.00
_cell.angle_beta   90.00
_cell.angle_gamma   90.00
#
_symmetry.space_group_name_H-M   'P 1'
#
loop_
_entity.id
_entity.type
_entity.pdbx_description
1 polymer ?
#
loop_
_entity_poly.entity_id
_entity_poly.type
_entity_poly.pdbx_seq_one_letter_code
_entity_poly.pdbx_strand_id
1 'polypeptide(L)'
;MKNNEKRSTFSGKLGLVLSAAGASVGLGNIWRFPYLAAKYGGGIFLLIYIILALTFGYTMIVAETTLGRMTRKSPVGAFRKFGNSILNRFGGWINAIIPILIVPYYSVIGGWVVKYLIEYIKGNGHALSTDGYFSTFISNGVSTELCFIAFSLLTLVIVFAGVKNGIERVSKIMMPILVVLSCVITVYSVTRPGALEGVKYFLVPNFKNFSWMTVVTAMGQMFYSLSIAMGILITFGSYTEKEVSIENSTENVEVFDTAIAIMAGLMIIPAVFAFSGGHMENLNAGPSLMFITIPKVFDSMGLGTLIGILFFVLVLFAALTSSIALTECAVSTFQDELGWSRHKSVIILGIIMLVLGSLSSLGYGPLASIQVIGMQFLDFFDFLTNSVMMPISAICICLLVSKVIGVDKIAKEVKSHNNPFKREKIFTFMIKYVCPIFATIILLSSVANAFGIIKM
;
A
#
# COMPACT_ATOMS: atom_id res chain seq x y z
N MET A 1 -32.10 -7.94 -18.51
CA MET A 1 -31.24 -7.43 -19.58
C MET A 1 -29.88 -7.12 -18.96
N LYS A 2 -28.83 -7.94 -19.23
CA LYS A 2 -27.45 -7.64 -18.80
C LYS A 2 -26.97 -6.47 -19.66
N ASN A 3 -26.85 -5.28 -19.06
CA ASN A 3 -26.17 -4.17 -19.72
C ASN A 3 -24.74 -4.63 -20.06
N ASN A 4 -24.48 -4.83 -21.34
CA ASN A 4 -23.16 -5.06 -21.90
C ASN A 4 -22.40 -3.70 -21.95
N GLU A 5 -22.28 -3.00 -20.81
CA GLU A 5 -21.36 -1.89 -20.75
C GLU A 5 -19.95 -2.43 -20.97
N LYS A 6 -19.28 -1.96 -22.00
CA LYS A 6 -17.88 -2.31 -22.28
C LYS A 6 -17.06 -2.00 -21.04
N ARG A 7 -16.29 -3.00 -20.56
CA ARG A 7 -15.35 -2.82 -19.45
C ARG A 7 -14.47 -1.59 -19.70
N SER A 8 -14.38 -0.70 -18.73
CA SER A 8 -13.47 0.46 -18.78
C SER A 8 -12.04 -0.01 -19.08
N THR A 9 -11.29 0.79 -19.84
CA THR A 9 -9.88 0.51 -20.17
C THR A 9 -9.03 1.73 -19.86
N PHE A 10 -7.77 1.50 -19.47
CA PHE A 10 -6.76 2.54 -19.42
C PHE A 10 -6.42 3.03 -20.82
N SER A 11 -5.97 4.27 -20.95
CA SER A 11 -5.60 4.87 -22.26
C SER A 11 -4.26 4.36 -22.81
N GLY A 12 -3.72 3.24 -22.28
CA GLY A 12 -2.49 2.61 -22.71
C GLY A 12 -1.53 2.31 -21.55
N LYS A 13 -0.28 1.97 -21.88
CA LYS A 13 0.75 1.54 -20.91
C LYS A 13 0.96 2.56 -19.79
N LEU A 14 1.09 3.85 -20.11
CA LEU A 14 1.36 4.90 -19.11
C LEU A 14 0.24 5.01 -18.08
N GLY A 15 -1.03 4.91 -18.51
CA GLY A 15 -2.19 4.93 -17.63
C GLY A 15 -2.19 3.76 -16.64
N LEU A 16 -1.92 2.55 -17.13
CA LEU A 16 -1.77 1.37 -16.27
C LEU A 16 -0.62 1.54 -15.27
N VAL A 17 0.58 1.86 -15.75
CA VAL A 17 1.79 1.93 -14.93
C VAL A 17 1.64 2.98 -13.81
N LEU A 18 1.21 4.19 -14.15
CA LEU A 18 1.06 5.26 -13.14
C LEU A 18 -0.09 5.00 -12.16
N SER A 19 -1.17 4.35 -12.61
CA SER A 19 -2.26 3.96 -11.70
C SER A 19 -1.83 2.81 -10.78
N ALA A 20 -1.14 1.79 -11.31
CA ALA A 20 -0.65 0.67 -10.52
C ALA A 20 0.50 1.08 -9.58
N ALA A 21 1.43 1.91 -10.06
CA ALA A 21 2.47 2.51 -9.20
C ALA A 21 1.85 3.39 -8.10
N GLY A 22 0.83 4.20 -8.43
CA GLY A 22 0.09 4.97 -7.42
C GLY A 22 -0.67 4.11 -6.43
N ALA A 23 -1.13 2.93 -6.82
CA ALA A 23 -1.70 1.97 -5.88
C ALA A 23 -0.65 1.39 -4.93
N SER A 24 0.55 1.09 -5.45
CA SER A 24 1.67 0.51 -4.69
C SER A 24 2.36 1.55 -3.81
N VAL A 25 2.66 2.74 -4.36
CA VAL A 25 3.29 3.83 -3.61
C VAL A 25 2.27 4.46 -2.65
N GLY A 26 2.32 4.04 -1.40
CA GLY A 26 1.37 4.46 -0.37
C GLY A 26 2.04 4.81 0.96
N LEU A 27 1.23 4.85 1.99
CA LEU A 27 1.69 5.10 3.36
C LEU A 27 2.74 4.06 3.81
N GLY A 28 2.67 2.83 3.29
CA GLY A 28 3.62 1.77 3.60
C GLY A 28 5.05 2.08 3.21
N ASN A 29 5.28 2.77 2.07
CA ASN A 29 6.60 3.19 1.63
C ASN A 29 7.14 4.34 2.49
N ILE A 30 6.26 5.24 2.94
CA ILE A 30 6.69 6.50 3.58
C ILE A 30 6.94 6.35 5.07
N TRP A 31 6.17 5.53 5.79
CA TRP A 31 6.41 5.37 7.24
C TRP A 31 6.90 3.98 7.63
N ARG A 32 6.23 2.92 7.10
CA ARG A 32 6.51 1.54 7.55
C ARG A 32 7.86 1.06 7.07
N PHE A 33 8.19 1.31 5.81
CA PHE A 33 9.47 0.90 5.24
C PHE A 33 10.67 1.54 5.94
N PRO A 34 10.74 2.90 6.14
CA PRO A 34 11.87 3.51 6.86
C PRO A 34 12.02 3.01 8.30
N TYR A 35 10.89 2.83 9.00
CA TYR A 35 10.91 2.28 10.35
C TYR A 35 11.49 0.87 10.38
N LEU A 36 10.99 -0.02 9.52
CA LEU A 36 11.47 -1.40 9.48
C LEU A 36 12.92 -1.48 9.03
N ALA A 37 13.32 -0.69 8.04
CA ALA A 37 14.71 -0.61 7.61
C ALA A 37 15.63 -0.15 8.76
N ALA A 38 15.22 0.87 9.50
CA ALA A 38 15.98 1.35 10.64
C ALA A 38 16.09 0.31 11.78
N LYS A 39 14.99 -0.37 12.09
CA LYS A 39 14.94 -1.36 13.18
C LYS A 39 15.64 -2.67 12.83
N TYR A 40 15.58 -3.11 11.59
CA TYR A 40 16.02 -4.45 11.17
C TYR A 40 17.27 -4.45 10.29
N GLY A 41 18.18 -3.52 10.53
CA GLY A 41 19.56 -3.59 10.04
C GLY A 41 19.94 -2.68 8.88
N GLY A 42 19.11 -1.67 8.54
CA GLY A 42 19.44 -0.66 7.54
C GLY A 42 19.69 -1.24 6.16
N GLY A 43 20.94 -1.15 5.68
CA GLY A 43 21.31 -1.59 4.33
C GLY A 43 21.11 -3.08 4.08
N ILE A 44 21.20 -3.94 5.09
CA ILE A 44 20.92 -5.39 4.91
C ILE A 44 19.40 -5.62 4.72
N PHE A 45 18.54 -4.88 5.41
CA PHE A 45 17.12 -4.90 5.18
C PHE A 45 16.78 -4.44 3.76
N LEU A 46 17.38 -3.32 3.30
CA LEU A 46 17.20 -2.80 1.95
C LEU A 46 17.63 -3.82 0.90
N LEU A 47 18.78 -4.49 1.06
CA LEU A 47 19.26 -5.51 0.14
C LEU A 47 18.25 -6.67 0.01
N ILE A 48 17.77 -7.19 1.14
CA ILE A 48 16.78 -8.26 1.17
C ILE A 48 15.48 -7.81 0.53
N TYR A 49 15.01 -6.58 0.83
CA TYR A 49 13.82 -6.01 0.24
C TYR A 49 13.92 -5.93 -1.29
N ILE A 50 15.04 -5.46 -1.84
CA ILE A 50 15.27 -5.39 -3.30
C ILE A 50 15.23 -6.80 -3.92
N ILE A 51 15.87 -7.80 -3.31
CA ILE A 51 15.84 -9.18 -3.80
C ILE A 51 14.39 -9.71 -3.82
N LEU A 52 13.63 -9.43 -2.78
CA LEU A 52 12.22 -9.83 -2.70
C LEU A 52 11.34 -9.10 -3.72
N ALA A 53 11.60 -7.81 -4.00
CA ALA A 53 10.89 -7.06 -5.02
C ALA A 53 11.10 -7.71 -6.39
N LEU A 54 12.37 -7.97 -6.75
CA LEU A 54 12.78 -8.55 -8.04
C LEU A 54 12.29 -10.00 -8.25
N THR A 55 11.90 -10.70 -7.20
CA THR A 55 11.51 -12.12 -7.25
C THR A 55 10.05 -12.32 -6.87
N PHE A 56 9.74 -12.19 -5.60
CA PHE A 56 8.41 -12.43 -5.05
C PHE A 56 7.40 -11.35 -5.52
N GLY A 57 7.74 -10.08 -5.36
CA GLY A 57 6.89 -8.95 -5.76
C GLY A 57 6.56 -8.99 -7.25
N TYR A 58 7.59 -9.10 -8.09
CA TYR A 58 7.45 -9.27 -9.53
C TYR A 58 6.49 -10.41 -9.89
N THR A 59 6.67 -11.58 -9.27
CA THR A 59 5.89 -12.77 -9.55
C THR A 59 4.40 -12.57 -9.24
N MET A 60 4.09 -11.97 -8.10
CA MET A 60 2.71 -11.72 -7.70
C MET A 60 2.04 -10.66 -8.57
N ILE A 61 2.74 -9.56 -8.92
CA ILE A 61 2.21 -8.52 -9.81
C ILE A 61 1.87 -9.13 -11.19
N VAL A 62 2.78 -9.93 -11.77
CA VAL A 62 2.55 -10.62 -13.05
C VAL A 62 1.34 -11.55 -12.95
N ALA A 63 1.25 -12.35 -11.88
CA ALA A 63 0.16 -13.32 -11.69
C ALA A 63 -1.20 -12.61 -11.64
N GLU A 64 -1.35 -11.60 -10.79
CA GLU A 64 -2.61 -10.88 -10.57
C GLU A 64 -3.02 -10.05 -11.80
N THR A 65 -2.08 -9.30 -12.37
CA THR A 65 -2.35 -8.48 -13.57
C THR A 65 -2.75 -9.35 -14.76
N THR A 66 -2.06 -10.49 -14.94
CA THR A 66 -2.39 -11.45 -16.01
C THR A 66 -3.78 -12.06 -15.78
N LEU A 67 -4.08 -12.47 -14.54
CA LEU A 67 -5.39 -13.02 -14.18
C LEU A 67 -6.52 -12.03 -14.50
N GLY A 68 -6.33 -10.77 -14.15
CA GLY A 68 -7.27 -9.69 -14.48
C GLY A 68 -7.45 -9.51 -15.99
N ARG A 69 -6.36 -9.44 -16.76
CA ARG A 69 -6.39 -9.25 -18.22
C ARG A 69 -7.06 -10.41 -18.95
N MET A 70 -6.75 -11.67 -18.58
CA MET A 70 -7.35 -12.87 -19.16
C MET A 70 -8.86 -12.95 -18.94
N THR A 71 -9.31 -12.45 -17.82
CA THR A 71 -10.72 -12.64 -17.41
C THR A 71 -11.61 -11.46 -17.71
N ARG A 72 -11.05 -10.23 -17.74
CA ARG A 72 -11.78 -8.96 -17.86
C ARG A 72 -12.81 -8.80 -16.74
N LYS A 73 -12.51 -9.31 -15.54
CA LYS A 73 -13.40 -9.32 -14.38
C LYS A 73 -12.68 -8.83 -13.13
N SER A 74 -13.47 -8.40 -12.15
CA SER A 74 -13.05 -8.18 -10.76
C SER A 74 -12.62 -9.49 -10.10
N PRO A 75 -11.99 -9.48 -8.93
CA PRO A 75 -11.41 -10.67 -8.32
C PRO A 75 -12.35 -11.86 -8.25
N VAL A 76 -13.60 -11.69 -7.80
CA VAL A 76 -14.57 -12.80 -7.70
C VAL A 76 -14.85 -13.43 -9.05
N GLY A 77 -15.15 -12.61 -10.06
CA GLY A 77 -15.41 -13.07 -11.42
C GLY A 77 -14.18 -13.69 -12.07
N ALA A 78 -12.98 -13.17 -11.75
CA ALA A 78 -11.72 -13.70 -12.26
C ALA A 78 -11.46 -15.14 -11.77
N PHE A 79 -11.63 -15.40 -10.49
CA PHE A 79 -11.48 -16.74 -9.92
C PHE A 79 -12.56 -17.71 -10.45
N ARG A 80 -13.83 -17.25 -10.48
CA ARG A 80 -14.97 -18.08 -10.92
C ARG A 80 -14.86 -18.52 -12.40
N LYS A 81 -14.17 -17.76 -13.24
CA LYS A 81 -13.97 -18.12 -14.67
C LYS A 81 -13.23 -19.45 -14.85
N PHE A 82 -12.40 -19.85 -13.88
CA PHE A 82 -11.61 -21.08 -13.93
C PHE A 82 -12.21 -22.24 -13.15
N GLY A 83 -13.45 -22.14 -12.74
CA GLY A 83 -14.20 -23.19 -12.07
C GLY A 83 -14.94 -22.69 -10.83
N ASN A 84 -15.85 -23.51 -10.33
CA ASN A 84 -16.73 -23.16 -9.20
C ASN A 84 -16.38 -23.94 -7.93
N SER A 85 -15.11 -24.32 -7.77
CA SER A 85 -14.62 -25.01 -6.57
C SER A 85 -14.72 -24.11 -5.34
N ILE A 86 -14.71 -24.71 -4.15
CA ILE A 86 -14.69 -23.98 -2.87
C ILE A 86 -13.48 -23.02 -2.83
N LEU A 87 -12.30 -23.50 -3.27
CA LEU A 87 -11.08 -22.69 -3.36
C LEU A 87 -11.27 -21.45 -4.24
N ASN A 88 -11.88 -21.61 -5.43
CA ASN A 88 -12.08 -20.50 -6.35
C ASN A 88 -13.09 -19.48 -5.79
N ARG A 89 -14.19 -19.96 -5.18
CA ARG A 89 -15.16 -19.05 -4.54
C ARG A 89 -14.54 -18.29 -3.37
N PHE A 90 -13.89 -19.01 -2.47
CA PHE A 90 -13.23 -18.41 -1.29
C PHE A 90 -12.12 -17.44 -1.70
N GLY A 91 -11.20 -17.87 -2.61
CA GLY A 91 -10.11 -17.03 -3.09
C GLY A 91 -10.58 -15.76 -3.81
N GLY A 92 -11.66 -15.84 -4.60
CA GLY A 92 -12.25 -14.67 -5.23
C GLY A 92 -12.84 -13.68 -4.22
N TRP A 93 -13.64 -14.17 -3.26
CA TRP A 93 -14.27 -13.32 -2.26
C TRP A 93 -13.29 -12.72 -1.26
N ILE A 94 -12.28 -13.46 -0.80
CA ILE A 94 -11.28 -12.90 0.12
C ILE A 94 -10.52 -11.73 -0.54
N ASN A 95 -10.11 -11.87 -1.81
CA ASN A 95 -9.51 -10.79 -2.58
C ASN A 95 -10.42 -9.56 -2.74
N ALA A 96 -11.73 -9.76 -2.81
CA ALA A 96 -12.71 -8.69 -2.97
C ALA A 96 -13.06 -7.99 -1.65
N ILE A 97 -13.08 -8.73 -0.53
CA ILE A 97 -13.43 -8.21 0.80
C ILE A 97 -12.28 -7.39 1.39
N ILE A 98 -11.03 -7.79 1.15
CA ILE A 98 -9.85 -7.08 1.67
C ILE A 98 -9.92 -5.57 1.41
N PRO A 99 -10.07 -5.06 0.18
CA PRO A 99 -10.11 -3.62 -0.07
C PRO A 99 -11.34 -2.95 0.54
N ILE A 100 -12.47 -3.65 0.68
CA ILE A 100 -13.69 -3.12 1.34
C ILE A 100 -13.42 -2.86 2.83
N LEU A 101 -12.60 -3.69 3.49
CA LEU A 101 -12.22 -3.52 4.88
C LEU A 101 -11.07 -2.55 5.08
N ILE A 102 -10.11 -2.49 4.13
CA ILE A 102 -8.94 -1.59 4.25
C ILE A 102 -9.35 -0.13 4.04
N VAL A 103 -10.12 0.17 3.01
CA VAL A 103 -10.42 1.56 2.63
C VAL A 103 -11.02 2.40 3.76
N PRO A 104 -11.90 1.89 4.64
CA PRO A 104 -12.42 2.65 5.77
C PRO A 104 -11.34 3.13 6.74
N TYR A 105 -10.56 2.23 7.32
CA TYR A 105 -9.53 2.62 8.29
C TYR A 105 -8.34 3.35 7.65
N TYR A 106 -7.99 3.02 6.40
CA TYR A 106 -6.97 3.71 5.63
C TYR A 106 -7.33 5.19 5.40
N SER A 107 -8.62 5.47 5.18
CA SER A 107 -9.13 6.82 5.02
C SER A 107 -9.11 7.63 6.33
N VAL A 108 -9.18 6.98 7.49
CA VAL A 108 -8.96 7.64 8.79
C VAL A 108 -7.52 8.16 8.88
N ILE A 109 -6.55 7.33 8.51
CA ILE A 109 -5.14 7.74 8.49
C ILE A 109 -4.91 8.84 7.44
N GLY A 110 -5.55 8.75 6.28
CA GLY A 110 -5.57 9.83 5.28
C GLY A 110 -6.14 11.14 5.85
N GLY A 111 -7.16 11.07 6.69
CA GLY A 111 -7.71 12.20 7.44
C GLY A 111 -6.68 12.84 8.40
N TRP A 112 -5.87 12.02 9.10
CA TRP A 112 -4.79 12.53 9.94
C TRP A 112 -3.74 13.30 9.12
N VAL A 113 -3.44 12.82 7.92
CA VAL A 113 -2.54 13.52 6.98
C VAL A 113 -3.13 14.88 6.58
N VAL A 114 -4.43 14.95 6.28
CA VAL A 114 -5.13 16.21 5.98
C VAL A 114 -5.03 17.18 7.15
N LYS A 115 -5.24 16.74 8.38
CA LYS A 115 -5.10 17.55 9.59
C LYS A 115 -3.71 18.16 9.68
N TYR A 116 -2.67 17.35 9.59
CA TYR A 116 -1.28 17.81 9.72
C TYR A 116 -0.89 18.79 8.60
N LEU A 117 -1.31 18.51 7.37
CA LEU A 117 -1.08 19.43 6.24
C LEU A 117 -1.73 20.80 6.50
N ILE A 118 -2.98 20.82 6.96
CA ILE A 118 -3.69 22.07 7.28
C ILE A 118 -2.96 22.86 8.38
N GLU A 119 -2.50 22.18 9.43
CA GLU A 119 -1.78 22.85 10.52
C GLU A 119 -0.41 23.41 10.08
N TYR A 120 0.33 22.67 9.23
CA TYR A 120 1.57 23.21 8.64
C TYR A 120 1.30 24.43 7.75
N ILE A 121 0.25 24.42 6.93
CA ILE A 121 -0.14 25.58 6.09
C ILE A 121 -0.52 26.79 6.95
N LYS A 122 -1.14 26.58 8.11
CA LYS A 122 -1.45 27.65 9.08
C LYS A 122 -0.23 28.18 9.84
N GLY A 123 0.95 27.55 9.67
CA GLY A 123 2.16 27.93 10.40
C GLY A 123 2.27 27.31 11.82
N ASN A 124 1.41 26.36 12.15
CA ASN A 124 1.38 25.71 13.46
C ASN A 124 2.35 24.51 13.58
N GLY A 125 3.42 24.47 12.78
CA GLY A 125 4.38 23.36 12.75
C GLY A 125 4.98 23.04 14.12
N HIS A 126 5.30 24.07 14.92
CA HIS A 126 5.81 23.92 16.29
C HIS A 126 4.79 23.23 17.21
N ALA A 127 3.50 23.52 17.10
CA ALA A 127 2.47 22.88 17.90
C ALA A 127 2.40 21.36 17.61
N LEU A 128 2.62 20.95 16.35
CA LEU A 128 2.63 19.54 15.93
C LEU A 128 3.80 18.75 16.52
N SER A 129 4.90 19.41 16.90
CA SER A 129 6.09 18.79 17.51
C SER A 129 5.94 18.59 19.02
N THR A 130 4.94 19.21 19.66
CA THR A 130 4.74 19.09 21.11
C THR A 130 4.26 17.71 21.52
N ASP A 131 4.74 17.25 22.68
CA ASP A 131 4.32 15.97 23.25
C ASP A 131 2.80 15.95 23.51
N GLY A 132 2.16 14.85 23.13
CA GLY A 132 0.74 14.65 23.34
C GLY A 132 -0.17 15.30 22.27
N TYR A 133 0.33 16.09 21.32
CA TYR A 133 -0.51 16.69 20.28
C TYR A 133 -1.26 15.62 19.48
N PHE A 134 -0.55 14.61 18.98
CA PHE A 134 -1.15 13.52 18.20
C PHE A 134 -2.19 12.75 19.01
N SER A 135 -1.88 12.36 20.25
CA SER A 135 -2.81 11.61 21.10
C SER A 135 -4.06 12.44 21.44
N THR A 136 -3.91 13.73 21.71
CA THR A 136 -5.04 14.66 21.94
C THR A 136 -5.89 14.80 20.67
N PHE A 137 -5.26 14.89 19.50
CA PHE A 137 -5.99 14.96 18.22
C PHE A 137 -6.80 13.69 17.95
N ILE A 138 -6.18 12.51 18.03
CA ILE A 138 -6.90 11.24 17.74
C ILE A 138 -7.97 10.89 18.78
N SER A 139 -7.87 11.44 19.98
CA SER A 139 -8.91 11.30 21.03
C SER A 139 -10.09 12.25 20.80
N ASN A 140 -9.91 13.31 20.01
CA ASN A 140 -10.96 14.26 19.69
C ASN A 140 -11.85 13.72 18.55
N GLY A 141 -12.95 13.05 18.90
CA GLY A 141 -13.83 12.39 17.95
C GLY A 141 -14.36 13.32 16.85
N VAL A 142 -14.68 14.58 17.16
CA VAL A 142 -15.21 15.53 16.14
C VAL A 142 -14.10 15.90 15.12
N SER A 143 -12.92 16.23 15.60
CA SER A 143 -11.82 16.65 14.71
C SER A 143 -11.34 15.51 13.80
N THR A 144 -11.20 14.29 14.35
CA THR A 144 -10.79 13.12 13.57
C THR A 144 -11.85 12.74 12.55
N GLU A 145 -13.13 12.76 12.93
CA GLU A 145 -14.24 12.40 12.04
C GLU A 145 -14.36 13.38 10.86
N LEU A 146 -14.25 14.68 11.09
CA LEU A 146 -14.29 15.68 10.03
C LEU A 146 -13.15 15.49 9.01
N CYS A 147 -11.94 15.23 9.50
CA CYS A 147 -10.77 14.99 8.64
C CYS A 147 -10.91 13.67 7.86
N PHE A 148 -11.41 12.61 8.50
CA PHE A 148 -11.70 11.34 7.86
C PHE A 148 -12.74 11.49 6.75
N ILE A 149 -13.86 12.19 7.02
CA ILE A 149 -14.90 12.45 6.04
C ILE A 149 -14.34 13.25 4.86
N ALA A 150 -13.55 14.29 5.10
CA ALA A 150 -12.95 15.10 4.06
C ALA A 150 -12.06 14.26 3.11
N PHE A 151 -11.18 13.40 3.65
CA PHE A 151 -10.35 12.52 2.85
C PHE A 151 -11.19 11.47 2.09
N SER A 152 -12.19 10.88 2.74
CA SER A 152 -13.09 9.90 2.13
C SER A 152 -13.88 10.49 0.96
N LEU A 153 -14.42 11.69 1.12
CA LEU A 153 -15.13 12.39 0.05
C LEU A 153 -14.22 12.68 -1.14
N LEU A 154 -12.98 13.12 -0.90
CA LEU A 154 -12.01 13.36 -1.97
C LEU A 154 -11.74 12.07 -2.77
N THR A 155 -11.54 10.93 -2.10
CA THR A 155 -11.38 9.62 -2.73
C THR A 155 -12.61 9.23 -3.56
N LEU A 156 -13.80 9.33 -2.97
CA LEU A 156 -15.06 8.93 -3.62
C LEU A 156 -15.38 9.77 -4.85
N VAL A 157 -15.14 11.08 -4.81
CA VAL A 157 -15.37 11.99 -5.95
C VAL A 157 -14.48 11.58 -7.14
N ILE A 158 -13.22 11.25 -6.89
CA ILE A 158 -12.29 10.82 -7.95
C ILE A 158 -12.74 9.49 -8.56
N VAL A 159 -13.11 8.52 -7.73
CA VAL A 159 -13.59 7.22 -8.21
C VAL A 159 -14.93 7.36 -8.93
N PHE A 160 -15.81 8.24 -8.47
CA PHE A 160 -17.09 8.54 -9.13
C PHE A 160 -16.90 9.03 -10.58
N ALA A 161 -15.85 9.80 -10.85
CA ALA A 161 -15.51 10.29 -12.19
C ALA A 161 -15.05 9.18 -13.16
N GLY A 162 -14.80 7.95 -12.68
CA GLY A 162 -14.48 6.78 -13.49
C GLY A 162 -12.99 6.48 -13.63
N VAL A 163 -12.67 5.40 -14.35
CA VAL A 163 -11.29 4.91 -14.48
C VAL A 163 -10.44 5.90 -15.26
N LYS A 164 -10.86 6.29 -16.46
CA LYS A 164 -10.07 7.14 -17.36
C LYS A 164 -10.03 8.60 -16.92
N ASN A 165 -11.18 9.17 -16.59
CA ASN A 165 -11.31 10.61 -16.28
C ASN A 165 -11.01 10.94 -14.80
N GLY A 166 -11.14 9.97 -13.90
CA GLY A 166 -10.84 10.10 -12.48
C GLY A 166 -9.46 9.50 -12.17
N ILE A 167 -9.40 8.18 -12.03
CA ILE A 167 -8.24 7.44 -11.50
C ILE A 167 -6.97 7.69 -12.32
N GLU A 168 -7.02 7.43 -13.62
CA GLU A 168 -5.87 7.57 -14.51
C GLU A 168 -5.40 9.03 -14.62
N ARG A 169 -6.33 9.97 -14.75
CA ARG A 169 -6.01 11.40 -14.87
C ARG A 169 -5.34 11.92 -13.60
N VAL A 170 -5.87 11.56 -12.44
CA VAL A 170 -5.31 11.95 -11.13
C VAL A 170 -3.93 11.32 -10.93
N SER A 171 -3.77 10.02 -11.21
CA SER A 171 -2.47 9.35 -11.09
C SER A 171 -1.41 9.95 -12.01
N LYS A 172 -1.78 10.34 -13.24
CA LYS A 172 -0.86 11.01 -14.19
C LYS A 172 -0.35 12.37 -13.70
N ILE A 173 -1.09 13.05 -12.84
CA ILE A 173 -0.69 14.34 -12.25
C ILE A 173 0.06 14.12 -10.95
N MET A 174 -0.50 13.30 -10.05
CA MET A 174 0.01 13.15 -8.69
C MET A 174 1.34 12.39 -8.64
N MET A 175 1.52 11.35 -9.46
CA MET A 175 2.73 10.52 -9.40
C MET A 175 4.02 11.28 -9.79
N PRO A 176 4.08 12.07 -10.89
CA PRO A 176 5.25 12.89 -11.17
C PRO A 176 5.54 13.92 -10.07
N ILE A 177 4.52 14.58 -9.53
CA ILE A 177 4.69 15.55 -8.43
C ILE A 177 5.23 14.85 -7.20
N LEU A 178 4.71 13.66 -6.85
CA LEU A 178 5.20 12.85 -5.73
C LEU A 178 6.69 12.52 -5.89
N VAL A 179 7.14 12.12 -7.08
CA VAL A 179 8.56 11.85 -7.36
C VAL A 179 9.41 13.11 -7.15
N VAL A 180 8.97 14.25 -7.69
CA VAL A 180 9.71 15.53 -7.52
C VAL A 180 9.80 15.91 -6.04
N LEU A 181 8.69 15.85 -5.30
CA LEU A 181 8.66 16.13 -3.86
C LEU A 181 9.59 15.17 -3.10
N SER A 182 9.57 13.87 -3.44
CA SER A 182 10.46 12.88 -2.83
C SER A 182 11.93 13.24 -3.05
N CYS A 183 12.32 13.65 -4.26
CA CYS A 183 13.68 14.09 -4.56
C CYS A 183 14.07 15.34 -3.76
N VAL A 184 13.21 16.36 -3.71
CA VAL A 184 13.48 17.61 -3.00
C VAL A 184 13.69 17.35 -1.50
N ILE A 185 12.80 16.59 -0.86
CA ILE A 185 12.88 16.30 0.57
C ILE A 185 14.08 15.39 0.87
N THR A 186 14.38 14.40 -0.01
CA THR A 186 15.56 13.55 0.13
C THR A 186 16.84 14.37 0.11
N VAL A 187 17.02 15.26 -0.89
CA VAL A 187 18.19 16.13 -0.98
C VAL A 187 18.31 17.01 0.27
N TYR A 188 17.21 17.59 0.72
CA TYR A 188 17.19 18.38 1.96
C TYR A 188 17.63 17.55 3.16
N SER A 189 17.11 16.35 3.33
CA SER A 189 17.41 15.47 4.47
C SER A 189 18.88 15.04 4.51
N VAL A 190 19.41 14.54 3.36
CA VAL A 190 20.79 14.00 3.31
C VAL A 190 21.86 15.09 3.43
N THR A 191 21.51 16.35 3.18
CA THR A 191 22.43 17.50 3.31
C THR A 191 22.49 18.07 4.72
N ARG A 192 21.75 17.55 5.70
CA ARG A 192 21.81 18.05 7.08
C ARG A 192 23.09 17.61 7.78
N PRO A 193 23.65 18.45 8.65
CA PRO A 193 24.78 18.06 9.50
C PRO A 193 24.46 16.78 10.28
N GLY A 194 25.34 15.79 10.26
CA GLY A 194 25.13 14.51 10.93
C GLY A 194 24.31 13.48 10.13
N ALA A 195 23.70 13.84 9.00
CA ALA A 195 22.88 12.93 8.20
C ALA A 195 23.68 11.81 7.52
N LEU A 196 24.97 12.01 7.23
CA LEU A 196 25.82 11.08 6.48
C LEU A 196 25.90 9.69 7.11
N GLU A 197 25.95 9.61 8.43
CA GLU A 197 25.97 8.32 9.15
C GLU A 197 24.64 7.58 8.93
N GLY A 198 23.50 8.26 8.90
CA GLY A 198 22.20 7.68 8.57
C GLY A 198 22.13 7.19 7.13
N VAL A 199 22.73 7.94 6.17
CA VAL A 199 22.85 7.50 4.77
C VAL A 199 23.67 6.23 4.67
N LYS A 200 24.84 6.18 5.32
CA LYS A 200 25.70 4.97 5.35
C LYS A 200 24.96 3.80 5.98
N TYR A 201 24.31 3.99 7.12
CA TYR A 201 23.54 2.96 7.79
C TYR A 201 22.46 2.35 6.88
N PHE A 202 21.76 3.19 6.14
CA PHE A 202 20.66 2.75 5.29
C PHE A 202 21.09 2.14 3.97
N LEU A 203 22.17 2.65 3.34
CA LEU A 203 22.57 2.18 2.00
C LEU A 203 23.63 1.08 2.03
N VAL A 204 24.47 1.02 3.07
CA VAL A 204 25.58 0.05 3.12
C VAL A 204 25.15 -1.21 3.86
N PRO A 205 25.07 -2.37 3.17
CA PRO A 205 24.71 -3.62 3.83
C PRO A 205 25.76 -4.03 4.87
N ASN A 206 25.33 -4.17 6.12
CA ASN A 206 26.15 -4.71 7.20
C ASN A 206 25.61 -6.08 7.63
N PHE A 207 26.28 -7.14 7.22
CA PHE A 207 25.86 -8.52 7.52
C PHE A 207 25.89 -8.87 9.01
N LYS A 208 26.59 -8.10 9.85
CA LYS A 208 26.53 -8.26 11.32
C LYS A 208 25.13 -7.94 11.88
N ASN A 209 24.37 -7.09 11.18
CA ASN A 209 23.01 -6.71 11.56
C ASN A 209 21.95 -7.67 10.97
N PHE A 210 22.38 -8.74 10.29
CA PHE A 210 21.44 -9.73 9.73
C PHE A 210 20.76 -10.53 10.85
N SER A 211 19.46 -10.69 10.70
CA SER A 211 18.66 -11.63 11.49
C SER A 211 17.59 -12.29 10.61
N TRP A 212 17.10 -13.44 11.03
CA TRP A 212 15.95 -14.04 10.33
C TRP A 212 14.71 -13.15 10.38
N MET A 213 14.58 -12.31 11.42
CA MET A 213 13.52 -11.33 11.54
C MET A 213 13.61 -10.24 10.45
N THR A 214 14.84 -9.88 10.02
CA THR A 214 15.06 -8.98 8.87
C THR A 214 14.39 -9.52 7.61
N VAL A 215 14.52 -10.83 7.34
CA VAL A 215 13.88 -11.47 6.18
C VAL A 215 12.36 -11.46 6.32
N VAL A 216 11.83 -11.90 7.45
CA VAL A 216 10.38 -11.99 7.69
C VAL A 216 9.70 -10.61 7.60
N THR A 217 10.33 -9.60 8.21
CA THR A 217 9.77 -8.23 8.17
C THR A 217 9.90 -7.59 6.79
N ALA A 218 10.99 -7.85 6.05
CA ALA A 218 11.12 -7.40 4.67
C ALA A 218 10.06 -8.07 3.75
N MET A 219 9.76 -9.36 3.95
CA MET A 219 8.68 -10.05 3.25
C MET A 219 7.31 -9.41 3.54
N GLY A 220 6.99 -9.16 4.81
CA GLY A 220 5.75 -8.50 5.22
C GLY A 220 5.64 -7.08 4.67
N GLN A 221 6.75 -6.33 4.64
CA GLN A 221 6.79 -5.01 4.03
C GLN A 221 6.56 -5.05 2.53
N MET A 222 7.17 -5.99 1.82
CA MET A 222 6.98 -6.19 0.38
C MET A 222 5.52 -6.47 0.03
N PHE A 223 4.86 -7.31 0.81
CA PHE A 223 3.45 -7.65 0.64
C PHE A 223 2.55 -6.42 0.69
N TYR A 224 2.78 -5.59 1.70
CA TYR A 224 2.01 -4.37 1.92
C TYR A 224 2.34 -3.28 0.88
N SER A 225 3.63 -3.08 0.57
CA SER A 225 4.10 -2.01 -0.33
C SER A 225 3.57 -2.18 -1.75
N LEU A 226 3.71 -3.36 -2.33
CA LEU A 226 3.31 -3.61 -3.72
C LEU A 226 1.81 -3.81 -3.93
N SER A 227 0.98 -3.66 -2.89
CA SER A 227 -0.48 -3.84 -2.96
C SER A 227 -0.90 -5.20 -3.56
N ILE A 228 -0.12 -6.25 -3.31
CA ILE A 228 -0.38 -7.61 -3.78
C ILE A 228 -1.39 -8.33 -2.89
N ALA A 229 -2.11 -9.27 -3.49
CA ALA A 229 -3.14 -10.09 -2.83
C ALA A 229 -4.33 -9.30 -2.22
N MET A 230 -4.57 -8.08 -2.70
CA MET A 230 -5.70 -7.22 -2.34
C MET A 230 -6.74 -7.10 -3.46
N GLY A 231 -6.58 -7.84 -4.57
CA GLY A 231 -7.47 -7.75 -5.73
C GLY A 231 -7.29 -6.50 -6.60
N ILE A 232 -6.49 -5.51 -6.19
CA ILE A 232 -6.25 -4.26 -6.94
C ILE A 232 -5.62 -4.57 -8.30
N LEU A 233 -4.54 -5.36 -8.32
CA LEU A 233 -3.81 -5.69 -9.54
C LEU A 233 -4.65 -6.57 -10.48
N ILE A 234 -5.53 -7.44 -9.96
CA ILE A 234 -6.51 -8.17 -10.76
C ILE A 234 -7.48 -7.18 -11.40
N THR A 235 -8.01 -6.23 -10.63
CA THR A 235 -8.93 -5.20 -11.13
C THR A 235 -8.27 -4.34 -12.21
N PHE A 236 -7.08 -3.80 -11.97
CA PHE A 236 -6.35 -2.98 -12.95
C PHE A 236 -5.90 -3.80 -14.17
N GLY A 237 -5.49 -5.04 -13.97
CA GLY A 237 -5.25 -6.00 -15.04
C GLY A 237 -6.50 -6.18 -15.94
N SER A 238 -7.70 -6.18 -15.35
CA SER A 238 -8.94 -6.30 -16.12
C SER A 238 -9.24 -5.08 -17.02
N TYR A 239 -8.62 -3.93 -16.74
CA TYR A 239 -8.70 -2.69 -17.54
C TYR A 239 -7.56 -2.59 -18.57
N THR A 240 -6.61 -3.52 -18.54
CA THR A 240 -5.43 -3.50 -19.41
C THR A 240 -5.74 -4.06 -20.79
N GLU A 241 -5.37 -3.34 -21.83
CA GLU A 241 -5.50 -3.80 -23.21
C GLU A 241 -4.51 -4.92 -23.53
N LYS A 242 -4.82 -5.75 -24.54
CA LYS A 242 -4.01 -6.93 -24.86
C LYS A 242 -2.63 -6.60 -25.42
N GLU A 243 -2.52 -5.46 -26.07
CA GLU A 243 -1.30 -4.93 -26.69
C GLU A 243 -0.27 -4.47 -25.66
N VAL A 244 -0.73 -4.13 -24.45
CA VAL A 244 0.17 -3.67 -23.37
C VAL A 244 0.97 -4.83 -22.81
N SER A 245 2.29 -4.70 -22.79
CA SER A 245 3.20 -5.69 -22.19
C SER A 245 3.02 -5.74 -20.66
N ILE A 246 2.58 -6.88 -20.13
CA ILE A 246 2.47 -7.10 -18.68
C ILE A 246 3.86 -7.03 -18.04
N GLU A 247 4.85 -7.73 -18.58
CA GLU A 247 6.21 -7.77 -18.03
C GLU A 247 6.79 -6.36 -17.88
N ASN A 248 6.81 -5.59 -19.00
CA ASN A 248 7.34 -4.24 -18.95
C ASN A 248 6.54 -3.31 -18.03
N SER A 249 5.24 -3.52 -17.88
CA SER A 249 4.41 -2.73 -16.95
C SER A 249 4.73 -3.10 -15.50
N THR A 250 4.91 -4.38 -15.21
CA THR A 250 5.30 -4.88 -13.89
C THR A 250 6.68 -4.37 -13.49
N GLU A 251 7.67 -4.43 -14.39
CA GLU A 251 9.02 -3.88 -14.13
C GLU A 251 8.97 -2.38 -13.79
N ASN A 252 8.14 -1.61 -14.49
CA ASN A 252 8.00 -0.19 -14.17
C ASN A 252 7.34 0.04 -12.80
N VAL A 253 6.31 -0.72 -12.44
CA VAL A 253 5.66 -0.61 -11.11
C VAL A 253 6.65 -0.98 -10.01
N GLU A 254 7.40 -2.07 -10.18
CA GLU A 254 8.43 -2.54 -9.26
C GLU A 254 9.52 -1.48 -9.04
N VAL A 255 10.01 -0.87 -10.14
CA VAL A 255 11.03 0.19 -10.08
C VAL A 255 10.48 1.43 -9.37
N PHE A 256 9.25 1.85 -9.69
CA PHE A 256 8.63 3.01 -9.05
C PHE A 256 8.46 2.79 -7.54
N ASP A 257 7.89 1.67 -7.13
CA ASP A 257 7.66 1.35 -5.71
C ASP A 257 8.99 1.30 -4.93
N THR A 258 9.97 0.56 -5.46
CA THR A 258 11.29 0.41 -4.82
C THR A 258 12.04 1.74 -4.76
N ALA A 259 12.00 2.55 -5.82
CA ALA A 259 12.65 3.86 -5.83
C ALA A 259 12.03 4.81 -4.79
N ILE A 260 10.70 4.85 -4.68
CA ILE A 260 10.03 5.68 -3.66
C ILE A 260 10.32 5.15 -2.25
N ALA A 261 10.35 3.83 -2.04
CA ALA A 261 10.72 3.24 -0.74
C ALA A 261 12.16 3.63 -0.35
N ILE A 262 13.12 3.58 -1.29
CA ILE A 262 14.50 4.02 -1.05
C ILE A 262 14.55 5.52 -0.75
N MET A 263 13.84 6.36 -1.52
CA MET A 263 13.78 7.79 -1.27
C MET A 263 13.16 8.09 0.08
N ALA A 264 12.09 7.39 0.48
CA ALA A 264 11.48 7.52 1.80
C ALA A 264 12.46 7.15 2.93
N GLY A 265 13.23 6.08 2.74
CA GLY A 265 14.32 5.73 3.65
C GLY A 265 15.36 6.85 3.77
N LEU A 266 15.78 7.42 2.63
CA LEU A 266 16.72 8.56 2.60
C LEU A 266 16.13 9.89 3.09
N MET A 267 14.82 10.07 3.02
CA MET A 267 14.15 11.24 3.61
C MET A 267 14.13 11.17 5.13
N ILE A 268 13.87 9.99 5.68
CA ILE A 268 13.53 9.83 7.11
C ILE A 268 14.74 9.41 7.93
N ILE A 269 15.45 8.36 7.53
CA ILE A 269 16.55 7.80 8.35
C ILE A 269 17.68 8.81 8.58
N PRO A 270 18.23 9.49 7.56
CA PRO A 270 19.28 10.50 7.77
C PRO A 270 18.82 11.69 8.61
N ALA A 271 17.56 12.14 8.43
CA ALA A 271 17.00 13.24 9.22
C ALA A 271 16.88 12.88 10.71
N VAL A 272 16.43 11.65 11.00
CA VAL A 272 16.34 11.15 12.38
C VAL A 272 17.74 10.96 12.98
N PHE A 273 18.72 10.44 12.22
CA PHE A 273 20.11 10.34 12.69
C PHE A 273 20.68 11.71 13.05
N ALA A 274 20.47 12.72 12.18
CA ALA A 274 20.93 14.09 12.45
C ALA A 274 20.27 14.68 13.71
N PHE A 275 18.98 14.41 13.92
CA PHE A 275 18.22 14.90 15.08
C PHE A 275 18.57 14.17 16.38
N SER A 276 18.74 12.83 16.34
CA SER A 276 18.94 11.99 17.53
C SER A 276 20.41 11.81 17.93
N GLY A 277 21.36 12.38 17.21
CA GLY A 277 22.78 12.15 17.44
C GLY A 277 23.21 10.69 17.17
N GLY A 278 22.48 9.97 16.30
CA GLY A 278 22.78 8.59 15.93
C GLY A 278 22.01 7.52 16.72
N HIS A 279 21.15 7.91 17.67
CA HIS A 279 20.35 6.97 18.46
C HIS A 279 19.04 6.64 17.74
N MET A 280 18.98 5.44 17.16
CA MET A 280 17.79 4.93 16.43
C MET A 280 16.71 4.34 17.36
N GLU A 281 17.00 4.19 18.64
CA GLU A 281 16.09 3.63 19.65
C GLU A 281 14.82 4.46 19.85
N ASN A 282 14.86 5.73 19.47
CA ASN A 282 13.75 6.68 19.56
C ASN A 282 12.83 6.71 18.34
N LEU A 283 13.05 5.83 17.35
CA LEU A 283 12.18 5.73 16.19
C LEU A 283 10.88 5.03 16.58
N ASN A 284 9.81 5.81 16.66
CA ASN A 284 8.48 5.27 16.89
C ASN A 284 8.02 4.40 15.72
N ALA A 285 7.24 3.37 16.01
CA ALA A 285 6.65 2.48 15.02
C ALA A 285 5.34 3.05 14.43
N GLY A 286 5.04 2.64 13.22
CA GLY A 286 3.74 2.91 12.60
C GLY A 286 3.41 4.39 12.44
N PRO A 287 2.14 4.78 12.67
CA PRO A 287 1.70 6.18 12.55
C PRO A 287 2.49 7.15 13.43
N SER A 288 2.97 6.71 14.58
CA SER A 288 3.75 7.55 15.51
C SER A 288 5.06 8.05 14.90
N LEU A 289 5.66 7.33 13.96
CA LEU A 289 6.82 7.86 13.23
C LEU A 289 6.43 9.13 12.47
N MET A 290 5.36 9.10 11.73
CA MET A 290 4.94 10.18 10.83
C MET A 290 4.30 11.35 11.58
N PHE A 291 3.53 11.08 12.63
CA PHE A 291 2.74 12.09 13.31
C PHE A 291 3.36 12.61 14.62
N ILE A 292 4.40 11.95 15.15
CA ILE A 292 5.11 12.38 16.35
C ILE A 292 6.58 12.69 16.04
N THR A 293 7.32 11.71 15.51
CA THR A 293 8.77 11.83 15.32
C THR A 293 9.12 12.85 14.22
N ILE A 294 8.51 12.74 13.05
CA ILE A 294 8.83 13.60 11.90
C ILE A 294 8.53 15.08 12.15
N PRO A 295 7.39 15.49 12.75
CA PRO A 295 7.19 16.88 13.14
C PRO A 295 8.26 17.43 14.08
N LYS A 296 8.74 16.66 15.06
CA LYS A 296 9.85 17.06 15.95
C LYS A 296 11.15 17.25 15.18
N VAL A 297 11.45 16.35 14.24
CA VAL A 297 12.62 16.46 13.37
C VAL A 297 12.54 17.74 12.53
N PHE A 298 11.41 18.01 11.90
CA PHE A 298 11.24 19.23 11.09
C PHE A 298 11.29 20.51 11.92
N ASP A 299 10.73 20.51 13.12
CA ASP A 299 10.76 21.67 14.03
C ASP A 299 12.19 22.02 14.45
N SER A 300 13.07 21.01 14.57
CA SER A 300 14.50 21.23 14.87
C SER A 300 15.33 21.69 13.68
N MET A 301 14.77 21.68 12.46
CA MET A 301 15.50 21.97 11.23
C MET A 301 15.15 23.36 10.69
N GLY A 302 16.11 24.05 10.06
CA GLY A 302 15.83 25.25 9.28
C GLY A 302 14.82 24.95 8.15
N LEU A 303 13.88 25.84 7.88
CA LEU A 303 12.80 25.66 6.90
C LEU A 303 11.79 24.54 7.26
N GLY A 304 11.72 24.10 8.51
CA GLY A 304 10.90 22.98 8.94
C GLY A 304 9.43 23.08 8.54
N THR A 305 8.83 24.27 8.63
CA THR A 305 7.44 24.49 8.18
C THR A 305 7.27 24.22 6.68
N LEU A 306 8.16 24.72 5.83
CA LEU A 306 8.10 24.50 4.39
C LEU A 306 8.28 23.02 4.05
N ILE A 307 9.28 22.37 4.65
CA ILE A 307 9.54 20.93 4.45
C ILE A 307 8.36 20.11 4.96
N GLY A 308 7.76 20.49 6.08
CA GLY A 308 6.54 19.87 6.60
C GLY A 308 5.36 19.95 5.62
N ILE A 309 5.13 21.11 5.00
CA ILE A 309 4.11 21.26 3.96
C ILE A 309 4.41 20.30 2.78
N LEU A 310 5.64 20.35 2.24
CA LEU A 310 6.03 19.50 1.10
C LEU A 310 5.89 18.01 1.43
N PHE A 311 6.31 17.60 2.63
CA PHE A 311 6.20 16.23 3.11
C PHE A 311 4.74 15.78 3.24
N PHE A 312 3.87 16.56 3.90
CA PHE A 312 2.47 16.16 4.06
C PHE A 312 1.66 16.27 2.76
N VAL A 313 2.05 17.10 1.78
CA VAL A 313 1.51 17.04 0.40
C VAL A 313 1.91 15.74 -0.28
N LEU A 314 3.19 15.34 -0.18
CA LEU A 314 3.69 14.07 -0.70
C LEU A 314 2.92 12.89 -0.09
N VAL A 315 2.78 12.87 1.23
CA VAL A 315 2.05 11.81 1.96
C VAL A 315 0.57 11.78 1.58
N LEU A 316 -0.06 12.96 1.42
CA LEU A 316 -1.45 13.04 0.97
C LEU A 316 -1.63 12.44 -0.42
N PHE A 317 -0.72 12.70 -1.35
CA PHE A 317 -0.78 12.13 -2.69
C PHE A 317 -0.60 10.61 -2.67
N ALA A 318 0.37 10.10 -1.91
CA ALA A 318 0.58 8.68 -1.73
C ALA A 318 -0.64 7.98 -1.08
N ALA A 319 -1.21 8.59 -0.05
CA ALA A 319 -2.41 8.06 0.60
C ALA A 319 -3.61 8.05 -0.36
N LEU A 320 -3.81 9.13 -1.12
CA LEU A 320 -4.97 9.29 -1.98
C LEU A 320 -4.93 8.32 -3.17
N THR A 321 -3.78 8.15 -3.84
CA THR A 321 -3.65 7.22 -4.97
C THR A 321 -3.92 5.78 -4.57
N SER A 322 -3.44 5.34 -3.40
CA SER A 322 -3.72 4.01 -2.86
C SER A 322 -5.18 3.84 -2.43
N SER A 323 -5.78 4.86 -1.78
CA SER A 323 -7.19 4.84 -1.40
C SER A 323 -8.12 4.74 -2.62
N ILE A 324 -7.81 5.47 -3.70
CA ILE A 324 -8.51 5.39 -4.98
C ILE A 324 -8.47 3.97 -5.56
N ALA A 325 -7.30 3.32 -5.53
CA ALA A 325 -7.14 1.98 -6.09
C ALA A 325 -7.90 0.92 -5.29
N LEU A 326 -7.86 0.98 -3.95
CA LEU A 326 -8.66 0.13 -3.06
C LEU A 326 -10.15 0.32 -3.30
N THR A 327 -10.61 1.57 -3.38
CA THR A 327 -12.01 1.93 -3.63
C THR A 327 -12.48 1.41 -4.98
N GLU A 328 -11.66 1.55 -6.03
CA GLU A 328 -11.99 1.05 -7.36
C GLU A 328 -12.12 -0.48 -7.40
N CYS A 329 -11.26 -1.20 -6.69
CA CYS A 329 -11.36 -2.66 -6.58
C CYS A 329 -12.71 -3.09 -5.98
N ALA A 330 -13.14 -2.43 -4.90
CA ALA A 330 -14.44 -2.69 -4.28
C ALA A 330 -15.61 -2.33 -5.21
N VAL A 331 -15.57 -1.15 -5.83
CA VAL A 331 -16.60 -0.67 -6.77
C VAL A 331 -16.73 -1.62 -7.97
N SER A 332 -15.60 -2.04 -8.56
CA SER A 332 -15.61 -2.97 -9.69
C SER A 332 -16.20 -4.33 -9.32
N THR A 333 -15.97 -4.77 -8.08
CA THR A 333 -16.57 -6.01 -7.57
C THR A 333 -18.09 -5.89 -7.44
N PHE A 334 -18.61 -4.78 -6.91
CA PHE A 334 -20.05 -4.55 -6.84
C PHE A 334 -20.70 -4.46 -8.22
N GLN A 335 -20.03 -3.81 -9.20
CA GLN A 335 -20.50 -3.80 -10.57
C GLN A 335 -20.57 -5.19 -11.20
N ASP A 336 -19.52 -6.00 -11.04
CA ASP A 336 -19.43 -7.31 -11.68
C ASP A 336 -20.34 -8.37 -11.03
N GLU A 337 -20.44 -8.39 -9.71
CA GLU A 337 -21.14 -9.44 -8.97
C GLU A 337 -22.60 -9.10 -8.68
N LEU A 338 -22.90 -7.83 -8.38
CA LEU A 338 -24.24 -7.40 -8.03
C LEU A 338 -24.96 -6.73 -9.20
N GLY A 339 -24.27 -6.47 -10.32
CA GLY A 339 -24.84 -5.80 -11.49
C GLY A 339 -25.22 -4.34 -11.24
N TRP A 340 -24.64 -3.70 -10.22
CA TRP A 340 -24.95 -2.32 -9.89
C TRP A 340 -24.26 -1.34 -10.84
N SER A 341 -24.90 -0.18 -11.07
CA SER A 341 -24.24 0.92 -11.75
C SER A 341 -23.04 1.43 -10.93
N ARG A 342 -22.07 2.07 -11.59
CA ARG A 342 -20.91 2.67 -10.93
C ARG A 342 -21.32 3.64 -9.82
N HIS A 343 -22.26 4.53 -10.10
CA HIS A 343 -22.74 5.52 -9.14
C HIS A 343 -23.31 4.86 -7.88
N LYS A 344 -24.18 3.84 -8.06
CA LYS A 344 -24.74 3.08 -6.94
C LYS A 344 -23.64 2.38 -6.14
N SER A 345 -22.67 1.77 -6.82
CA SER A 345 -21.56 1.07 -6.17
C SER A 345 -20.71 2.02 -5.33
N VAL A 346 -20.39 3.21 -5.84
CA VAL A 346 -19.61 4.22 -5.11
C VAL A 346 -20.38 4.75 -3.90
N ILE A 347 -21.68 5.03 -4.03
CA ILE A 347 -22.51 5.52 -2.91
C ILE A 347 -22.59 4.47 -1.80
N ILE A 348 -22.88 3.21 -2.14
CA ILE A 348 -22.98 2.14 -1.13
C ILE A 348 -21.64 1.90 -0.46
N LEU A 349 -20.54 1.90 -1.23
CA LEU A 349 -19.20 1.79 -0.63
C LEU A 349 -18.90 2.99 0.27
N GLY A 350 -19.31 4.21 -0.13
CA GLY A 350 -19.21 5.40 0.72
C GLY A 350 -19.92 5.24 2.06
N ILE A 351 -21.11 4.64 2.07
CA ILE A 351 -21.83 4.33 3.33
C ILE A 351 -21.04 3.31 4.16
N ILE A 352 -20.51 2.24 3.53
CA ILE A 352 -19.67 1.25 4.23
C ILE A 352 -18.42 1.92 4.81
N MET A 353 -17.77 2.80 4.03
CA MET A 353 -16.60 3.56 4.48
C MET A 353 -16.94 4.44 5.69
N LEU A 354 -18.06 5.14 5.67
CA LEU A 354 -18.49 5.96 6.80
C LEU A 354 -18.75 5.10 8.05
N VAL A 355 -19.49 4.02 7.93
CA VAL A 355 -19.81 3.17 9.09
C VAL A 355 -18.55 2.53 9.69
N LEU A 356 -17.75 1.82 8.88
CA LEU A 356 -16.57 1.13 9.40
C LEU A 356 -15.42 2.09 9.72
N GLY A 357 -15.32 3.20 8.97
CA GLY A 357 -14.32 4.23 9.21
C GLY A 357 -14.62 5.02 10.48
N SER A 358 -15.86 5.33 10.78
CA SER A 358 -16.24 5.98 12.07
C SER A 358 -15.91 5.09 13.27
N LEU A 359 -16.09 3.77 13.18
CA LEU A 359 -15.61 2.87 14.23
C LEU A 359 -14.10 3.01 14.46
N SER A 360 -13.32 3.06 13.37
CA SER A 360 -11.86 3.22 13.42
C SER A 360 -11.45 4.62 13.87
N SER A 361 -12.12 5.67 13.40
CA SER A 361 -11.85 7.07 13.73
C SER A 361 -12.13 7.40 15.20
N LEU A 362 -13.24 6.89 15.72
CA LEU A 362 -13.66 7.09 17.11
C LEU A 362 -13.02 6.10 18.09
N GLY A 363 -12.35 5.08 17.59
CA GLY A 363 -11.74 4.01 18.39
C GLY A 363 -10.67 4.47 19.37
N TYR A 364 -9.97 5.58 19.10
CA TYR A 364 -8.99 6.17 20.03
C TYR A 364 -9.55 7.27 20.93
N GLY A 365 -10.84 7.58 20.81
CA GLY A 365 -11.54 8.61 21.56
C GLY A 365 -12.81 8.08 22.23
N PRO A 366 -14.01 8.47 21.75
CA PRO A 366 -15.28 8.07 22.39
C PRO A 366 -15.51 6.56 22.51
N LEU A 367 -14.97 5.76 21.62
CA LEU A 367 -15.07 4.29 21.60
C LEU A 367 -13.83 3.57 22.14
N ALA A 368 -12.87 4.29 22.75
CA ALA A 368 -11.60 3.71 23.21
C ALA A 368 -11.74 2.57 24.23
N SER A 369 -12.87 2.51 24.96
CA SER A 369 -13.17 1.42 25.87
C SER A 369 -13.59 0.12 25.20
N ILE A 370 -13.96 0.18 23.90
CA ILE A 370 -14.41 -0.98 23.12
C ILE A 370 -13.24 -1.49 22.30
N GLN A 371 -12.77 -2.69 22.66
CA GLN A 371 -11.65 -3.33 21.97
C GLN A 371 -12.08 -4.70 21.42
N VAL A 372 -11.54 -5.07 20.28
CA VAL A 372 -11.72 -6.39 19.66
C VAL A 372 -10.42 -7.16 19.79
N ILE A 373 -10.41 -8.26 20.52
CA ILE A 373 -9.20 -9.07 20.82
C ILE A 373 -8.08 -8.21 21.44
N GLY A 374 -8.46 -7.23 22.30
CA GLY A 374 -7.48 -6.33 22.91
C GLY A 374 -6.91 -5.24 22.00
N MET A 375 -7.46 -5.07 20.79
CA MET A 375 -7.04 -4.07 19.80
C MET A 375 -8.12 -3.01 19.62
N GLN A 376 -7.73 -1.76 19.34
CA GLN A 376 -8.64 -0.74 18.85
C GLN A 376 -9.17 -1.11 17.45
N PHE A 377 -10.30 -0.55 17.04
CA PHE A 377 -10.94 -0.93 15.77
C PHE A 377 -10.01 -0.78 14.56
N LEU A 378 -9.23 0.31 14.46
CA LEU A 378 -8.29 0.51 13.38
C LEU A 378 -7.22 -0.60 13.36
N ASP A 379 -6.62 -0.88 14.51
CA ASP A 379 -5.57 -1.89 14.66
C ASP A 379 -6.12 -3.30 14.38
N PHE A 380 -7.37 -3.56 14.80
CA PHE A 380 -8.04 -4.83 14.51
C PHE A 380 -8.28 -5.03 13.01
N PHE A 381 -8.80 -4.01 12.31
CA PHE A 381 -9.03 -4.11 10.87
C PHE A 381 -7.71 -4.24 10.11
N ASP A 382 -6.66 -3.53 10.53
CA ASP A 382 -5.31 -3.65 9.95
C ASP A 382 -4.75 -5.06 10.17
N PHE A 383 -4.82 -5.59 11.39
CA PHE A 383 -4.42 -6.96 11.69
C PHE A 383 -5.19 -7.99 10.87
N LEU A 384 -6.52 -7.90 10.84
CA LEU A 384 -7.38 -8.83 10.12
C LEU A 384 -7.06 -8.85 8.62
N THR A 385 -6.92 -7.69 8.01
CA THR A 385 -6.68 -7.59 6.57
C THR A 385 -5.23 -7.90 6.19
N ASN A 386 -4.25 -7.22 6.80
CA ASN A 386 -2.86 -7.34 6.40
C ASN A 386 -2.17 -8.59 6.94
N SER A 387 -2.46 -8.96 8.19
CA SER A 387 -1.78 -10.09 8.84
C SER A 387 -2.43 -11.44 8.58
N VAL A 388 -3.74 -11.48 8.29
CA VAL A 388 -4.47 -12.73 8.11
C VAL A 388 -4.99 -12.89 6.68
N MET A 389 -5.83 -11.95 6.21
CA MET A 389 -6.54 -12.14 4.95
C MET A 389 -5.63 -12.06 3.71
N MET A 390 -4.70 -11.11 3.67
CA MET A 390 -3.80 -10.95 2.50
C MET A 390 -2.89 -12.16 2.28
N PRO A 391 -2.19 -12.73 3.28
CA PRO A 391 -1.41 -13.94 3.08
C PRO A 391 -2.26 -15.14 2.61
N ILE A 392 -3.46 -15.31 3.15
CA ILE A 392 -4.40 -16.35 2.70
C ILE A 392 -4.81 -16.10 1.23
N SER A 393 -5.11 -14.86 0.89
CA SER A 393 -5.43 -14.45 -0.49
C SER A 393 -4.30 -14.78 -1.47
N ALA A 394 -3.04 -14.50 -1.08
CA ALA A 394 -1.87 -14.83 -1.90
C ALA A 394 -1.71 -16.34 -2.11
N ILE A 395 -1.91 -17.13 -1.06
CA ILE A 395 -1.91 -18.61 -1.18
C ILE A 395 -2.98 -19.04 -2.19
N CYS A 396 -4.20 -18.47 -2.12
CA CYS A 396 -5.28 -18.79 -3.07
C CYS A 396 -4.90 -18.40 -4.51
N ILE A 397 -4.25 -17.26 -4.74
CA ILE A 397 -3.74 -16.84 -6.05
C ILE A 397 -2.68 -17.83 -6.55
N CYS A 398 -1.71 -18.18 -5.71
CA CYS A 398 -0.67 -19.14 -6.07
C CYS A 398 -1.25 -20.50 -6.45
N LEU A 399 -2.22 -21.02 -5.70
CA LEU A 399 -2.89 -22.28 -5.98
C LEU A 399 -3.73 -22.19 -7.27
N LEU A 400 -4.48 -21.11 -7.47
CA LEU A 400 -5.24 -20.88 -8.69
C LEU A 400 -4.31 -20.90 -9.91
N VAL A 401 -3.23 -20.15 -9.89
CA VAL A 401 -2.29 -20.01 -11.01
C VAL A 401 -1.52 -21.32 -11.25
N SER A 402 -1.01 -21.95 -10.18
CA SER A 402 -0.13 -23.12 -10.33
C SER A 402 -0.88 -24.45 -10.56
N LYS A 403 -2.07 -24.62 -9.98
CA LYS A 403 -2.79 -25.90 -9.98
C LYS A 403 -4.05 -25.90 -10.84
N VAL A 404 -4.79 -24.77 -10.90
CA VAL A 404 -6.08 -24.73 -11.62
C VAL A 404 -5.91 -24.23 -13.04
N ILE A 405 -5.25 -23.08 -13.24
CA ILE A 405 -5.05 -22.47 -14.56
C ILE A 405 -3.90 -23.17 -15.30
N GLY A 406 -2.79 -23.41 -14.60
CA GLY A 406 -1.51 -23.84 -15.14
C GLY A 406 -0.64 -22.65 -15.55
N VAL A 407 0.63 -22.72 -15.16
CA VAL A 407 1.61 -21.63 -15.39
C VAL A 407 1.81 -21.36 -16.88
N ASP A 408 1.72 -22.39 -17.73
CA ASP A 408 1.89 -22.26 -19.19
C ASP A 408 0.81 -21.36 -19.83
N LYS A 409 -0.43 -21.40 -19.31
CA LYS A 409 -1.50 -20.51 -19.79
C LYS A 409 -1.25 -19.05 -19.40
N ILE A 410 -0.72 -18.82 -18.19
CA ILE A 410 -0.32 -17.50 -17.75
C ILE A 410 0.84 -16.98 -18.63
N ALA A 411 1.86 -17.82 -18.84
CA ALA A 411 3.00 -17.48 -19.70
C ALA A 411 2.57 -17.16 -21.13
N LYS A 412 1.64 -17.94 -21.69
CA LYS A 412 1.06 -17.68 -23.02
C LYS A 412 0.34 -16.33 -23.10
N GLU A 413 -0.41 -15.97 -22.06
CA GLU A 413 -1.08 -14.69 -22.01
C GLU A 413 -0.07 -13.52 -21.88
N VAL A 414 0.97 -13.65 -21.06
CA VAL A 414 2.03 -12.63 -20.93
C VAL A 414 2.73 -12.43 -22.27
N LYS A 415 3.03 -13.51 -22.99
CA LYS A 415 3.67 -13.51 -24.32
C LYS A 415 2.74 -13.08 -25.47
N SER A 416 1.46 -12.83 -25.21
CA SER A 416 0.52 -12.43 -26.26
C SER A 416 1.00 -11.17 -26.99
N HIS A 417 0.66 -11.04 -28.28
CA HIS A 417 1.09 -9.92 -29.16
C HIS A 417 2.61 -9.74 -29.25
N ASN A 418 3.37 -10.86 -29.29
CA ASN A 418 4.83 -10.88 -29.36
C ASN A 418 5.54 -10.15 -28.21
N ASN A 419 4.89 -10.01 -27.06
CA ASN A 419 5.52 -9.48 -25.87
C ASN A 419 6.56 -10.48 -25.32
N PRO A 420 7.73 -10.01 -24.83
CA PRO A 420 8.69 -10.89 -24.17
C PRO A 420 8.20 -11.32 -22.79
N PHE A 421 8.67 -12.48 -22.31
CA PHE A 421 8.57 -12.90 -20.92
C PHE A 421 9.96 -13.39 -20.46
N LYS A 422 10.85 -12.45 -20.18
CA LYS A 422 12.27 -12.70 -19.88
C LYS A 422 12.47 -13.45 -18.57
N ARG A 423 11.66 -13.13 -17.56
CA ARG A 423 11.74 -13.72 -16.21
C ARG A 423 10.79 -14.91 -16.02
N GLU A 424 10.35 -15.58 -17.10
CA GLU A 424 9.40 -16.72 -17.05
C GLU A 424 9.85 -17.87 -16.13
N LYS A 425 11.15 -18.22 -16.16
CA LYS A 425 11.70 -19.29 -15.29
C LYS A 425 11.61 -18.91 -13.82
N ILE A 426 11.96 -17.66 -13.49
CA ILE A 426 11.84 -17.12 -12.13
C ILE A 426 10.36 -17.14 -11.70
N PHE A 427 9.48 -16.59 -12.52
CA PHE A 427 8.04 -16.59 -12.27
C PHE A 427 7.51 -18.01 -11.98
N THR A 428 7.86 -18.97 -12.84
CA THR A 428 7.39 -20.35 -12.72
C THR A 428 7.85 -21.01 -11.41
N PHE A 429 9.10 -20.84 -11.04
CA PHE A 429 9.66 -21.37 -9.80
C PHE A 429 9.04 -20.71 -8.58
N MET A 430 8.99 -19.37 -8.58
CA MET A 430 8.46 -18.58 -7.47
C MET A 430 6.99 -18.88 -7.19
N ILE A 431 6.12 -18.84 -8.22
CA ILE A 431 4.68 -19.01 -8.04
C ILE A 431 4.30 -20.43 -7.58
N LYS A 432 5.07 -21.45 -8.00
CA LYS A 432 4.80 -22.85 -7.65
C LYS A 432 5.26 -23.19 -6.24
N TYR A 433 6.38 -22.65 -5.80
CA TYR A 433 7.07 -23.14 -4.59
C TYR A 433 7.31 -22.05 -3.56
N VAL A 434 7.90 -20.94 -3.96
CA VAL A 434 8.42 -19.93 -3.00
C VAL A 434 7.30 -19.02 -2.49
N CYS A 435 6.46 -18.49 -3.39
CA CYS A 435 5.40 -17.56 -3.00
C CYS A 435 4.40 -18.14 -1.99
N PRO A 436 3.88 -19.39 -2.16
CA PRO A 436 2.97 -19.94 -1.16
C PRO A 436 3.65 -20.24 0.19
N ILE A 437 4.93 -20.62 0.19
CA ILE A 437 5.71 -20.81 1.42
C ILE A 437 5.89 -19.47 2.14
N PHE A 438 6.27 -18.42 1.43
CA PHE A 438 6.46 -17.09 1.99
C PHE A 438 5.16 -16.52 2.56
N ALA A 439 4.06 -16.64 1.83
CA ALA A 439 2.75 -16.22 2.33
C ALA A 439 2.36 -16.98 3.61
N THR A 440 2.67 -18.28 3.69
CA THR A 440 2.44 -19.08 4.91
C THR A 440 3.30 -18.61 6.08
N ILE A 441 4.58 -18.32 5.84
CA ILE A 441 5.49 -17.79 6.88
C ILE A 441 4.99 -16.44 7.39
N ILE A 442 4.57 -15.53 6.49
CA ILE A 442 4.00 -14.22 6.87
C ILE A 442 2.75 -14.43 7.72
N LEU A 443 1.83 -15.30 7.32
CA LEU A 443 0.62 -15.60 8.07
C LEU A 443 0.93 -16.08 9.49
N LEU A 444 1.77 -17.10 9.60
CA LEU A 444 2.10 -17.71 10.89
C LEU A 444 2.87 -16.74 11.81
N SER A 445 3.84 -16.00 11.26
CA SER A 445 4.62 -15.03 12.04
C SER A 445 3.77 -13.84 12.49
N SER A 446 2.91 -13.30 11.63
CA SER A 446 2.04 -12.18 11.98
C SER A 446 0.99 -12.56 13.04
N VAL A 447 0.40 -13.75 12.93
CA VAL A 447 -0.52 -14.28 13.94
C VAL A 447 0.22 -14.52 15.25
N ALA A 448 1.40 -15.16 15.22
CA ALA A 448 2.21 -15.40 16.42
C ALA A 448 2.63 -14.09 17.12
N ASN A 449 2.94 -13.04 16.35
CA ASN A 449 3.24 -11.72 16.89
C ASN A 449 2.00 -11.08 17.56
N ALA A 450 0.83 -11.17 16.94
CA ALA A 450 -0.42 -10.59 17.48
C ALA A 450 -0.81 -11.24 18.81
N PHE A 451 -0.52 -12.52 19.00
CA PHE A 451 -0.76 -13.22 20.27
C PHE A 451 0.45 -13.19 21.23
N GLY A 452 1.48 -12.40 20.94
CA GLY A 452 2.64 -12.21 21.82
C GLY A 452 3.58 -13.42 21.94
N ILE A 453 3.44 -14.42 21.04
CA ILE A 453 4.30 -15.62 20.99
C ILE A 453 5.70 -15.25 20.50
N ILE A 454 5.78 -14.33 19.56
CA ILE A 454 7.02 -13.72 19.06
C ILE A 454 6.89 -12.21 19.10
N LYS A 455 8.01 -11.47 19.15
CA LYS A 455 8.03 -10.00 19.03
C LYS A 455 8.63 -9.62 17.68
N MET A 456 7.88 -8.92 16.86
CA MET A 456 8.31 -8.37 15.56
C MET A 456 8.49 -6.86 15.63
#